data_45a17d17deb23713bd7166fd55c27843
#
_entry.id   45a17d17deb23713bd7166fd55c27843
#
_cell.length_a   1.000
_cell.length_b   1.000
_cell.length_c   1.000
_cell.angle_alpha   90.00
_cell.angle_beta   90.00
_cell.angle_gamma   90.00
#
_symmetry.space_group_name_H-M   'P 1'
#
loop_
_entity.id
_entity.type
_entity.pdbx_description
1 polymer ?
#
loop_
_entity_poly.entity_id
_entity_poly.type
_entity_poly.pdbx_seq_one_letter_code
_entity_poly.pdbx_strand_id
1 'polypeptide(L)'
;RMVNWDPQAQTALSDEEVVYKDEHSKLYYLKYRVVESDVERKSEGNVMHKDEKGYYAVVATTRPETIMGDTAMCINPDDEKNTWLKGKHVIVPLVGREIPVVEDGYVDIEFGTGCLKVTPAHDINDHALGLKHNLETIDIFNDNGTISEAAGMYVGMDRMDVRKQIEKDLKEAGLMEKVEDYNNKVGFSERTNVPIEPKLSTQWFLSMQHFADEALPPVMDDEIMFYPSKYKNTYRHWLENIKDWCISRQLWWGHRIPAYYFTTAEGKKDVVVAETAEQALEEARKKNANLSAGDLEQDSDCLDTWFSSWLWPISLFNGILDPDNAEMKYYYPTSD
;
A
#
# COMPACT_ATOMS: atom_id res chain seq x y z
N ARG A 1 2.58 6.80 3.34
CA ARG A 1 2.70 5.96 2.14
C ARG A 1 1.75 4.77 2.24
N MET A 2 1.47 4.14 1.09
CA MET A 2 0.84 2.81 1.06
C MET A 2 1.83 1.77 1.58
N VAL A 3 1.36 0.89 2.47
CA VAL A 3 2.14 -0.22 3.04
C VAL A 3 1.34 -1.52 2.92
N ASN A 4 2.02 -2.66 3.00
CA ASN A 4 1.37 -3.94 3.24
C ASN A 4 1.00 -4.01 4.73
N TRP A 5 -0.25 -4.33 5.01
CA TRP A 5 -0.77 -4.38 6.37
C TRP A 5 -1.32 -5.76 6.70
N ASP A 6 -0.96 -6.27 7.87
CA ASP A 6 -1.55 -7.46 8.46
C ASP A 6 -2.72 -7.07 9.35
N PRO A 7 -3.98 -7.28 8.94
CA PRO A 7 -5.13 -6.84 9.73
C PRO A 7 -5.39 -7.70 10.97
N GLN A 8 -4.85 -8.91 11.03
CA GLN A 8 -4.97 -9.76 12.22
C GLN A 8 -3.94 -9.37 13.29
N ALA A 9 -2.69 -9.16 12.90
CA ALA A 9 -1.64 -8.70 13.79
C ALA A 9 -1.65 -7.18 14.00
N GLN A 10 -2.39 -6.44 13.18
CA GLN A 10 -2.49 -4.98 13.15
C GLN A 10 -1.12 -4.32 13.07
N THR A 11 -0.31 -4.75 12.11
CA THR A 11 1.04 -4.25 11.90
C THR A 11 1.40 -4.13 10.43
N ALA A 12 2.29 -3.18 10.12
CA ALA A 12 2.91 -3.05 8.81
C ALA A 12 3.86 -4.22 8.54
N LEU A 13 3.99 -4.57 7.27
CA LEU A 13 4.87 -5.62 6.76
C LEU A 13 5.81 -5.02 5.72
N SER A 14 7.02 -5.54 5.62
CA SER A 14 7.89 -5.34 4.46
C SER A 14 7.43 -6.22 3.29
N ASP A 15 7.98 -5.97 2.10
CA ASP A 15 7.63 -6.79 0.91
C ASP A 15 8.08 -8.26 1.09
N GLU A 16 9.15 -8.51 1.83
CA GLU A 16 9.71 -9.85 2.13
C GLU A 16 8.83 -10.67 3.07
N GLU A 17 7.99 -10.02 3.89
CA GLU A 17 7.05 -10.68 4.79
C GLU A 17 5.72 -11.04 4.11
N VAL A 18 5.60 -10.78 2.79
CA VAL A 18 4.41 -11.10 2.00
C VAL A 18 4.64 -12.34 1.16
N VAL A 19 3.89 -13.40 1.45
CA VAL A 19 3.94 -14.66 0.72
C VAL A 19 2.80 -14.72 -0.29
N TYR A 20 3.12 -14.76 -1.57
CA TYR A 20 2.11 -14.85 -2.62
C TYR A 20 1.66 -16.29 -2.85
N LYS A 21 0.35 -16.51 -2.83
CA LYS A 21 -0.29 -17.81 -3.08
C LYS A 21 -1.27 -17.72 -4.23
N ASP A 22 -1.38 -18.81 -4.99
CA ASP A 22 -2.43 -18.95 -5.99
C ASP A 22 -3.75 -19.26 -5.28
N GLU A 23 -4.74 -18.38 -5.47
CA GLU A 23 -6.06 -18.49 -4.86
C GLU A 23 -7.15 -18.61 -5.92
N HIS A 24 -8.11 -19.52 -5.65
CA HIS A 24 -9.34 -19.61 -6.41
C HIS A 24 -10.31 -18.56 -5.90
N SER A 25 -10.51 -17.52 -6.69
CA SER A 25 -11.37 -16.40 -6.38
C SER A 25 -12.44 -16.21 -7.45
N LYS A 26 -13.13 -15.10 -7.39
CA LYS A 26 -14.14 -14.70 -8.38
C LYS A 26 -13.77 -13.36 -8.98
N LEU A 27 -14.11 -13.17 -10.25
CA LEU A 27 -14.10 -11.90 -10.93
C LEU A 27 -15.54 -11.41 -11.07
N TYR A 28 -15.83 -10.28 -10.46
CA TYR A 28 -17.16 -9.68 -10.40
C TYR A 28 -17.26 -8.58 -11.44
N TYR A 29 -18.30 -8.62 -12.28
CA TYR A 29 -18.60 -7.61 -13.29
C TYR A 29 -19.74 -6.73 -12.79
N LEU A 30 -19.44 -5.48 -12.46
CA LEU A 30 -20.33 -4.56 -11.77
C LEU A 30 -20.80 -3.45 -12.71
N LYS A 31 -22.10 -3.06 -12.62
CA LYS A 31 -22.71 -1.99 -13.40
C LYS A 31 -22.59 -0.66 -12.65
N TYR A 32 -21.81 0.26 -13.21
CA TYR A 32 -21.73 1.65 -12.77
C TYR A 32 -22.63 2.48 -13.66
N ARG A 33 -23.73 3.00 -13.13
CA ARG A 33 -24.70 3.81 -13.91
C ARG A 33 -24.08 5.12 -14.33
N VAL A 34 -24.25 5.49 -15.59
CA VAL A 34 -23.88 6.83 -16.06
C VAL A 34 -24.90 7.84 -15.55
N VAL A 35 -24.42 8.98 -15.08
CA VAL A 35 -25.27 10.07 -14.57
C VAL A 35 -26.14 10.60 -15.72
N GLU A 36 -27.46 10.75 -15.50
CA GLU A 36 -28.42 11.09 -16.55
C GLU A 36 -28.09 12.39 -17.29
N SER A 37 -27.65 13.42 -16.56
CA SER A 37 -27.23 14.70 -17.14
C SER A 37 -26.07 14.60 -18.14
N ASP A 38 -25.27 13.53 -18.02
CA ASP A 38 -24.11 13.28 -18.88
C ASP A 38 -24.46 12.44 -20.13
N VAL A 39 -25.61 11.78 -20.14
CA VAL A 39 -26.04 10.92 -21.26
C VAL A 39 -26.26 11.74 -22.54
N GLU A 40 -26.74 12.98 -22.44
CA GLU A 40 -27.02 13.87 -23.59
C GLU A 40 -25.75 14.46 -24.21
N ARG A 41 -24.59 14.36 -23.51
CA ARG A 41 -23.31 14.79 -24.06
C ARG A 41 -22.92 13.87 -25.22
N LYS A 42 -22.50 14.46 -26.35
CA LYS A 42 -22.06 13.70 -27.52
C LYS A 42 -21.00 12.67 -27.10
N SER A 43 -21.26 11.40 -27.38
CA SER A 43 -20.34 10.30 -27.17
C SER A 43 -19.50 10.12 -28.42
N GLU A 44 -18.18 10.00 -28.24
CA GLU A 44 -17.31 9.42 -29.25
C GLU A 44 -17.35 7.89 -29.05
N GLY A 45 -17.53 7.12 -30.13
CA GLY A 45 -17.58 5.65 -30.06
C GLY A 45 -19.00 5.06 -30.07
N ASN A 46 -19.06 3.76 -30.39
CA ASN A 46 -20.32 3.08 -30.76
C ASN A 46 -20.85 2.08 -29.73
N VAL A 47 -20.13 1.82 -28.62
CA VAL A 47 -20.53 0.78 -27.65
C VAL A 47 -21.03 1.41 -26.36
N MET A 48 -22.35 1.49 -26.23
CA MET A 48 -23.00 1.90 -24.98
C MET A 48 -23.77 0.71 -24.40
N HIS A 49 -23.46 0.33 -23.17
CA HIS A 49 -24.28 -0.60 -22.41
C HIS A 49 -25.54 0.12 -21.90
N LYS A 50 -26.70 -0.44 -22.19
CA LYS A 50 -27.99 0.12 -21.81
C LYS A 50 -28.95 -1.00 -21.37
N ASP A 51 -29.69 -0.75 -20.33
CA ASP A 51 -30.83 -1.56 -19.91
C ASP A 51 -32.04 -0.65 -19.61
N GLU A 52 -33.09 -1.20 -19.01
CA GLU A 52 -34.31 -0.48 -18.66
C GLU A 52 -34.07 0.69 -17.69
N LYS A 53 -33.00 0.62 -16.88
CA LYS A 53 -32.61 1.64 -15.89
C LYS A 53 -31.66 2.70 -16.45
N GLY A 54 -31.26 2.63 -17.73
CA GLY A 54 -30.39 3.61 -18.38
C GLY A 54 -29.04 3.06 -18.83
N TYR A 55 -28.08 3.96 -19.09
CA TYR A 55 -26.74 3.62 -19.55
C TYR A 55 -25.83 3.24 -18.36
N TYR A 56 -24.91 2.31 -18.59
CA TYR A 56 -23.94 1.87 -17.57
C TYR A 56 -22.59 1.49 -18.19
N ALA A 57 -21.53 1.63 -17.40
CA ALA A 57 -20.24 1.04 -17.65
C ALA A 57 -20.10 -0.27 -16.84
N VAL A 58 -19.30 -1.20 -17.31
CA VAL A 58 -19.03 -2.46 -16.60
C VAL A 58 -17.60 -2.46 -16.11
N VAL A 59 -17.40 -2.68 -14.82
CA VAL A 59 -16.09 -2.83 -14.18
C VAL A 59 -15.91 -4.28 -13.75
N ALA A 60 -14.73 -4.85 -14.01
CA ALA A 60 -14.33 -6.17 -13.52
C ALA A 60 -13.42 -6.02 -12.29
N THR A 61 -13.77 -6.65 -11.17
CA THR A 61 -12.98 -6.58 -9.94
C THR A 61 -12.98 -7.91 -9.20
N THR A 62 -11.86 -8.24 -8.55
CA THR A 62 -11.76 -9.36 -7.59
C THR A 62 -12.12 -8.94 -6.17
N ARG A 63 -12.27 -7.62 -5.92
CA ARG A 63 -12.48 -7.02 -4.60
C ARG A 63 -13.73 -6.14 -4.54
N PRO A 64 -14.94 -6.72 -4.68
CA PRO A 64 -16.16 -5.93 -4.67
C PRO A 64 -16.42 -5.22 -3.34
N GLU A 65 -15.85 -5.70 -2.24
CA GLU A 65 -15.95 -5.06 -0.91
C GLU A 65 -15.29 -3.68 -0.83
N THR A 66 -14.43 -3.32 -1.79
CA THR A 66 -13.74 -2.01 -1.78
C THR A 66 -14.48 -0.90 -2.51
N ILE A 67 -15.60 -1.19 -3.21
CA ILE A 67 -16.31 -0.18 -4.00
C ILE A 67 -16.78 1.03 -3.17
N MET A 68 -17.01 0.85 -1.88
CA MET A 68 -17.39 1.94 -0.98
C MET A 68 -16.33 3.05 -0.88
N GLY A 69 -15.07 2.74 -1.23
CA GLY A 69 -13.96 3.68 -1.29
C GLY A 69 -13.63 4.20 -2.69
N ASP A 70 -14.43 3.85 -3.71
CA ASP A 70 -14.18 4.31 -5.08
C ASP A 70 -14.36 5.81 -5.21
N THR A 71 -13.42 6.48 -5.87
CA THR A 71 -13.44 7.92 -6.09
C THR A 71 -13.29 8.33 -7.54
N ALA A 72 -13.00 7.38 -8.43
CA ALA A 72 -13.07 7.56 -9.88
C ALA A 72 -13.28 6.22 -10.59
N MET A 73 -13.69 6.30 -11.86
CA MET A 73 -13.52 5.25 -12.86
C MET A 73 -12.41 5.69 -13.80
N CYS A 74 -11.49 4.80 -14.18
CA CYS A 74 -10.43 5.08 -15.12
C CYS A 74 -10.62 4.29 -16.41
N ILE A 75 -10.42 4.93 -17.57
CA ILE A 75 -10.42 4.32 -18.88
C ILE A 75 -9.14 4.67 -19.63
N ASN A 76 -8.73 3.83 -20.57
CA ASN A 76 -7.61 4.17 -21.44
C ASN A 76 -8.09 5.16 -22.52
N PRO A 77 -7.41 6.29 -22.77
CA PRO A 77 -7.77 7.25 -23.79
C PRO A 77 -7.82 6.68 -25.22
N ASP A 78 -7.08 5.59 -25.48
CA ASP A 78 -6.97 4.93 -26.78
C ASP A 78 -7.94 3.74 -26.93
N ASP A 79 -8.75 3.44 -25.91
CA ASP A 79 -9.74 2.37 -25.97
C ASP A 79 -11.04 2.84 -26.64
N GLU A 80 -11.19 2.52 -27.92
CA GLU A 80 -12.37 2.87 -28.72
C GLU A 80 -13.71 2.37 -28.12
N LYS A 81 -13.67 1.27 -27.34
CA LYS A 81 -14.87 0.69 -26.70
C LYS A 81 -15.43 1.58 -25.59
N ASN A 82 -14.55 2.29 -24.87
CA ASN A 82 -14.89 3.06 -23.68
C ASN A 82 -14.79 4.58 -23.86
N THR A 83 -14.37 5.07 -25.02
CA THR A 83 -14.27 6.52 -25.32
C THR A 83 -15.59 7.28 -25.13
N TRP A 84 -16.73 6.61 -25.25
CA TRP A 84 -18.05 7.21 -24.99
C TRP A 84 -18.24 7.67 -23.53
N LEU A 85 -17.40 7.18 -22.60
CA LEU A 85 -17.41 7.57 -21.18
C LEU A 85 -16.60 8.83 -20.89
N LYS A 86 -15.81 9.35 -21.83
CA LYS A 86 -14.96 10.52 -21.64
C LYS A 86 -15.74 11.72 -21.13
N GLY A 87 -15.25 12.34 -20.06
CA GLY A 87 -15.84 13.53 -19.44
C GLY A 87 -17.20 13.30 -18.80
N LYS A 88 -17.59 12.05 -18.54
CA LYS A 88 -18.84 11.70 -17.86
C LYS A 88 -18.58 11.36 -16.39
N HIS A 89 -19.67 11.21 -15.65
CA HIS A 89 -19.69 10.71 -14.28
C HIS A 89 -20.47 9.41 -14.22
N VAL A 90 -20.10 8.57 -13.27
CA VAL A 90 -20.80 7.32 -12.99
C VAL A 90 -21.14 7.23 -11.50
N ILE A 91 -22.13 6.40 -11.19
CA ILE A 91 -22.63 6.20 -9.83
C ILE A 91 -22.06 4.89 -9.29
N VAL A 92 -21.39 4.95 -8.16
CA VAL A 92 -20.88 3.77 -7.44
C VAL A 92 -22.04 2.88 -7.03
N PRO A 93 -22.04 1.59 -7.41
CA PRO A 93 -23.13 0.65 -7.11
C PRO A 93 -23.39 0.57 -5.59
N LEU A 94 -24.65 0.48 -5.19
CA LEU A 94 -25.16 0.45 -3.80
C LEU A 94 -24.87 1.73 -2.99
N VAL A 95 -23.71 2.35 -3.16
CA VAL A 95 -23.26 3.53 -2.41
C VAL A 95 -24.00 4.79 -2.87
N GLY A 96 -24.26 4.90 -4.17
CA GLY A 96 -24.92 6.06 -4.76
C GLY A 96 -24.04 7.31 -4.95
N ARG A 97 -22.73 7.22 -4.66
CA ARG A 97 -21.77 8.30 -4.88
C ARG A 97 -21.53 8.51 -6.36
N GLU A 98 -21.61 9.75 -6.80
CA GLU A 98 -21.21 10.18 -8.14
C GLU A 98 -19.69 10.36 -8.16
N ILE A 99 -19.03 9.74 -9.15
CA ILE A 99 -17.58 9.80 -9.34
C ILE A 99 -17.23 10.11 -10.80
N PRO A 100 -16.13 10.85 -11.07
CA PRO A 100 -15.71 11.18 -12.42
C PRO A 100 -15.14 9.98 -13.15
N VAL A 101 -15.23 9.99 -14.48
CA VAL A 101 -14.44 9.15 -15.37
C VAL A 101 -13.17 9.90 -15.76
N VAL A 102 -12.01 9.35 -15.39
CA VAL A 102 -10.68 9.88 -15.71
C VAL A 102 -10.01 9.04 -16.79
N GLU A 103 -9.06 9.63 -17.51
CA GLU A 103 -8.36 8.97 -18.61
C GLU A 103 -6.90 8.75 -18.24
N ASP A 104 -6.42 7.49 -18.34
CA ASP A 104 -5.02 7.17 -18.10
C ASP A 104 -4.57 5.96 -18.93
N GLY A 105 -3.37 6.06 -19.53
CA GLY A 105 -2.73 4.96 -20.26
C GLY A 105 -2.33 3.76 -19.40
N TYR A 106 -2.47 3.85 -18.07
CA TYR A 106 -2.26 2.73 -17.15
C TYR A 106 -3.27 1.60 -17.36
N VAL A 107 -4.50 1.93 -17.78
CA VAL A 107 -5.56 0.92 -17.97
C VAL A 107 -5.24 0.04 -19.17
N ASP A 108 -5.13 -1.27 -18.93
CA ASP A 108 -4.96 -2.26 -19.98
C ASP A 108 -6.27 -2.47 -20.75
N ILE A 109 -6.24 -2.18 -22.05
CA ILE A 109 -7.40 -2.27 -22.95
C ILE A 109 -7.89 -3.72 -23.12
N GLU A 110 -6.97 -4.68 -23.04
CA GLU A 110 -7.25 -6.09 -23.25
C GLU A 110 -7.70 -6.81 -21.96
N PHE A 111 -7.48 -6.20 -20.80
CA PHE A 111 -7.86 -6.80 -19.53
C PHE A 111 -9.29 -6.42 -19.10
N GLY A 112 -10.10 -7.44 -18.80
CA GLY A 112 -11.45 -7.28 -18.26
C GLY A 112 -12.39 -6.54 -19.22
N THR A 113 -12.80 -5.33 -18.85
CA THR A 113 -13.72 -4.49 -19.62
C THR A 113 -13.08 -3.23 -20.20
N GLY A 114 -11.80 -2.99 -19.88
CA GLY A 114 -11.12 -1.71 -20.16
C GLY A 114 -11.59 -0.55 -19.27
N CYS A 115 -12.47 -0.82 -18.28
CA CYS A 115 -12.89 0.13 -17.25
C CYS A 115 -12.33 -0.32 -15.89
N LEU A 116 -11.55 0.53 -15.25
CA LEU A 116 -10.95 0.29 -13.93
C LEU A 116 -11.67 1.17 -12.90
N LYS A 117 -12.17 0.58 -11.81
CA LYS A 117 -12.54 1.33 -10.62
C LYS A 117 -11.29 1.79 -9.90
N VAL A 118 -11.27 3.00 -9.34
CA VAL A 118 -10.12 3.56 -8.65
C VAL A 118 -10.44 3.76 -7.18
N THR A 119 -9.73 3.01 -6.32
CA THR A 119 -9.90 3.02 -4.87
C THR A 119 -8.55 3.40 -4.20
N PRO A 120 -8.19 4.70 -4.15
CA PRO A 120 -6.84 5.14 -3.77
C PRO A 120 -6.36 4.71 -2.38
N ALA A 121 -7.27 4.36 -1.48
CA ALA A 121 -6.92 3.92 -0.12
C ALA A 121 -6.54 2.42 -0.05
N HIS A 122 -6.90 1.59 -1.04
CA HIS A 122 -6.88 0.13 -0.92
C HIS A 122 -6.18 -0.61 -2.05
N ASP A 123 -5.49 0.11 -2.92
CA ASP A 123 -4.64 -0.46 -3.96
C ASP A 123 -3.48 0.49 -4.26
N ILE A 124 -2.27 -0.06 -4.43
CA ILE A 124 -1.06 0.75 -4.63
C ILE A 124 -1.06 1.49 -5.97
N ASN A 125 -1.61 0.87 -7.01
CA ASN A 125 -1.68 1.47 -8.34
C ASN A 125 -2.80 2.52 -8.38
N ASP A 126 -3.94 2.22 -7.75
CA ASP A 126 -5.04 3.17 -7.59
C ASP A 126 -4.63 4.39 -6.76
N HIS A 127 -3.75 4.20 -5.77
CA HIS A 127 -3.17 5.31 -5.02
C HIS A 127 -2.31 6.24 -5.91
N ALA A 128 -1.49 5.65 -6.78
CA ALA A 128 -0.70 6.42 -7.74
C ALA A 128 -1.59 7.19 -8.73
N LEU A 129 -2.65 6.56 -9.24
CA LEU A 129 -3.68 7.22 -10.05
C LEU A 129 -4.38 8.33 -9.26
N GLY A 130 -4.70 8.08 -8.00
CA GLY A 130 -5.31 9.07 -7.10
C GLY A 130 -4.46 10.32 -6.95
N LEU A 131 -3.16 10.18 -6.75
CA LEU A 131 -2.22 11.30 -6.69
C LEU A 131 -2.13 12.04 -8.03
N LYS A 132 -2.02 11.31 -9.15
CA LYS A 132 -1.89 11.88 -10.49
C LYS A 132 -3.12 12.69 -10.90
N HIS A 133 -4.31 12.22 -10.57
CA HIS A 133 -5.60 12.83 -10.93
C HIS A 133 -6.23 13.65 -9.80
N ASN A 134 -5.51 13.85 -8.69
CA ASN A 134 -5.97 14.60 -7.51
C ASN A 134 -7.34 14.11 -6.99
N LEU A 135 -7.48 12.76 -6.87
CA LEU A 135 -8.70 12.13 -6.40
C LEU A 135 -8.74 12.11 -4.86
N GLU A 136 -9.95 12.11 -4.32
CA GLU A 136 -10.17 11.88 -2.90
C GLU A 136 -9.70 10.47 -2.48
N THR A 137 -9.21 10.34 -1.26
CA THR A 137 -8.81 9.06 -0.68
C THR A 137 -9.71 8.72 0.48
N ILE A 138 -10.53 7.67 0.34
CA ILE A 138 -11.51 7.24 1.35
C ILE A 138 -11.07 5.90 1.91
N ASP A 139 -10.54 5.90 3.15
CA ASP A 139 -10.14 4.66 3.85
C ASP A 139 -11.37 4.02 4.51
N ILE A 140 -11.80 2.90 3.93
CA ILE A 140 -12.99 2.17 4.37
C ILE A 140 -12.70 1.01 5.32
N PHE A 141 -11.43 0.77 5.67
CA PHE A 141 -11.05 -0.31 6.59
C PHE A 141 -10.43 0.22 7.89
N ASN A 142 -10.85 -0.34 9.00
CA ASN A 142 -10.17 -0.23 10.28
C ASN A 142 -8.87 -1.07 10.27
N ASP A 143 -7.99 -0.86 11.24
CA ASP A 143 -6.71 -1.57 11.35
C ASP A 143 -6.87 -3.08 11.46
N ASN A 144 -7.97 -3.56 12.05
CA ASN A 144 -8.30 -4.98 12.18
C ASN A 144 -9.01 -5.57 10.95
N GLY A 145 -9.12 -4.85 9.84
CA GLY A 145 -9.76 -5.30 8.61
C GLY A 145 -11.29 -5.30 8.62
N THR A 146 -11.91 -4.72 9.63
CA THR A 146 -13.36 -4.46 9.62
C THR A 146 -13.68 -3.19 8.84
N ILE A 147 -14.91 -3.07 8.36
CA ILE A 147 -15.38 -1.88 7.65
C ILE A 147 -15.48 -0.69 8.60
N SER A 148 -14.91 0.44 8.20
CA SER A 148 -14.94 1.71 8.93
C SER A 148 -16.25 2.49 8.70
N GLU A 149 -16.49 3.52 9.51
CA GLU A 149 -17.63 4.43 9.33
C GLU A 149 -17.59 5.20 8.00
N ALA A 150 -16.40 5.42 7.43
CA ALA A 150 -16.23 6.11 6.14
C ALA A 150 -16.88 5.37 4.96
N ALA A 151 -17.08 4.07 5.08
CA ALA A 151 -17.78 3.26 4.08
C ALA A 151 -19.28 3.56 3.97
N GLY A 152 -19.90 4.05 5.05
CA GLY A 152 -21.33 4.37 5.12
C GLY A 152 -22.27 3.15 5.15
N MET A 153 -21.76 1.94 4.90
CA MET A 153 -22.51 0.67 4.94
C MET A 153 -21.61 -0.46 5.42
N TYR A 154 -22.20 -1.55 5.93
CA TYR A 154 -21.49 -2.72 6.48
C TYR A 154 -20.54 -2.42 7.65
N VAL A 155 -20.68 -1.28 8.31
CA VAL A 155 -19.78 -0.80 9.38
C VAL A 155 -19.60 -1.85 10.47
N GLY A 156 -18.33 -2.13 10.82
CA GLY A 156 -17.95 -3.13 11.82
C GLY A 156 -17.93 -4.58 11.33
N MET A 157 -18.39 -4.87 10.12
CA MET A 157 -18.31 -6.23 9.55
C MET A 157 -16.88 -6.52 9.05
N ASP A 158 -16.47 -7.79 9.12
CA ASP A 158 -15.20 -8.24 8.50
C ASP A 158 -15.26 -8.11 6.97
N ARG A 159 -14.18 -7.64 6.36
CA ARG A 159 -14.06 -7.42 4.90
C ARG A 159 -14.36 -8.64 4.05
N MET A 160 -14.00 -9.84 4.53
CA MET A 160 -14.24 -11.10 3.80
C MET A 160 -15.71 -11.52 3.86
N ASP A 161 -16.39 -11.19 4.94
CA ASP A 161 -17.83 -11.42 5.06
C ASP A 161 -18.61 -10.38 4.26
N VAL A 162 -18.13 -9.12 4.22
CA VAL A 162 -18.70 -8.09 3.34
C VAL A 162 -18.57 -8.49 1.86
N ARG A 163 -17.46 -9.08 1.43
CA ARG A 163 -17.31 -9.60 0.04
C ARG A 163 -18.42 -10.57 -0.33
N LYS A 164 -18.85 -11.44 0.60
CA LYS A 164 -19.95 -12.38 0.37
C LYS A 164 -21.33 -11.69 0.41
N GLN A 165 -21.48 -10.71 1.29
CA GLN A 165 -22.76 -10.00 1.43
C GLN A 165 -23.00 -9.05 0.26
N ILE A 166 -21.99 -8.28 -0.14
CA ILE A 166 -22.09 -7.32 -1.24
C ILE A 166 -22.35 -8.01 -2.60
N GLU A 167 -21.88 -9.26 -2.79
CA GLU A 167 -22.23 -10.06 -3.96
C GLU A 167 -23.74 -10.28 -4.06
N LYS A 168 -24.41 -10.57 -2.92
CA LYS A 168 -25.86 -10.77 -2.86
C LYS A 168 -26.60 -9.46 -3.12
N ASP A 169 -26.22 -8.40 -2.43
CA ASP A 169 -26.89 -7.11 -2.50
C ASP A 169 -26.77 -6.50 -3.91
N LEU A 170 -25.63 -6.66 -4.57
CA LEU A 170 -25.43 -6.24 -5.96
C LEU A 170 -26.32 -7.04 -6.95
N LYS A 171 -26.50 -8.35 -6.72
CA LYS A 171 -27.41 -9.19 -7.52
C LYS A 171 -28.87 -8.78 -7.33
N GLU A 172 -29.30 -8.59 -6.09
CA GLU A 172 -30.65 -8.16 -5.76
C GLU A 172 -30.99 -6.79 -6.31
N ALA A 173 -30.02 -5.86 -6.31
CA ALA A 173 -30.17 -4.52 -6.91
C ALA A 173 -30.14 -4.53 -8.45
N GLY A 174 -29.77 -5.66 -9.08
CA GLY A 174 -29.57 -5.76 -10.53
C GLY A 174 -28.34 -4.99 -11.04
N LEU A 175 -27.34 -4.80 -10.16
CA LEU A 175 -26.09 -4.09 -10.42
C LEU A 175 -24.90 -5.04 -10.67
N MET A 176 -25.16 -6.33 -10.68
CA MET A 176 -24.20 -7.38 -11.07
C MET A 176 -24.50 -7.84 -12.48
N GLU A 177 -23.52 -7.71 -13.41
CA GLU A 177 -23.67 -8.23 -14.78
C GLU A 177 -23.41 -9.73 -14.82
N LYS A 178 -22.29 -10.18 -14.29
CA LYS A 178 -21.91 -11.58 -14.18
C LYS A 178 -20.85 -11.79 -13.09
N VAL A 179 -20.60 -13.05 -12.77
CA VAL A 179 -19.50 -13.50 -11.90
C VAL A 179 -18.83 -14.68 -12.59
N GLU A 180 -17.51 -14.70 -12.62
CA GLU A 180 -16.70 -15.77 -13.21
C GLU A 180 -15.69 -16.29 -12.18
N ASP A 181 -15.36 -17.58 -12.27
CA ASP A 181 -14.24 -18.12 -11.49
C ASP A 181 -12.92 -17.54 -12.01
N TYR A 182 -12.06 -17.13 -11.10
CA TYR A 182 -10.80 -16.49 -11.43
C TYR A 182 -9.68 -16.95 -10.51
N ASN A 183 -8.53 -17.28 -11.09
CA ASN A 183 -7.34 -17.63 -10.34
C ASN A 183 -6.40 -16.41 -10.33
N ASN A 184 -6.02 -15.97 -9.15
CA ASN A 184 -5.09 -14.87 -8.98
C ASN A 184 -4.10 -15.15 -7.86
N LYS A 185 -2.99 -14.42 -7.87
CA LYS A 185 -2.03 -14.44 -6.76
C LYS A 185 -2.46 -13.43 -5.72
N VAL A 186 -2.61 -13.89 -4.49
CA VAL A 186 -2.96 -13.07 -3.33
C VAL A 186 -1.78 -13.06 -2.37
N GLY A 187 -1.42 -11.88 -1.87
CA GLY A 187 -0.40 -11.72 -0.83
C GLY A 187 -0.96 -12.09 0.55
N PHE A 188 -0.22 -12.90 1.28
CA PHE A 188 -0.53 -13.31 2.64
C PHE A 188 0.57 -12.85 3.59
N SER A 189 0.20 -12.46 4.80
CA SER A 189 1.15 -12.21 5.87
C SER A 189 1.89 -13.50 6.23
N GLU A 190 3.22 -13.46 6.26
CA GLU A 190 4.02 -14.57 6.78
C GLU A 190 3.73 -14.84 8.27
N ARG A 191 3.36 -13.79 9.02
CA ARG A 191 3.13 -13.85 10.48
C ARG A 191 1.86 -14.58 10.86
N THR A 192 0.74 -14.24 10.21
CA THR A 192 -0.60 -14.71 10.62
C THR A 192 -1.27 -15.56 9.57
N ASN A 193 -0.69 -15.62 8.36
CA ASN A 193 -1.24 -16.35 7.23
C ASN A 193 -2.64 -15.85 6.78
N VAL A 194 -2.91 -14.55 6.95
CA VAL A 194 -4.12 -13.90 6.43
C VAL A 194 -3.80 -13.06 5.19
N PRO A 195 -4.75 -12.83 4.28
CA PRO A 195 -4.57 -11.90 3.18
C PRO A 195 -4.21 -10.51 3.70
N ILE A 196 -3.16 -9.91 3.16
CA ILE A 196 -2.75 -8.55 3.50
C ILE A 196 -3.75 -7.52 2.97
N GLU A 197 -3.71 -6.31 3.56
CA GLU A 197 -4.40 -5.13 3.03
C GLU A 197 -3.39 -4.06 2.63
N PRO A 198 -3.45 -3.53 1.39
CA PRO A 198 -2.80 -2.26 1.10
C PRO A 198 -3.45 -1.17 1.95
N LYS A 199 -2.65 -0.47 2.76
CA LYS A 199 -3.14 0.54 3.71
C LYS A 199 -2.27 1.78 3.71
N LEU A 200 -2.89 2.95 3.76
CA LEU A 200 -2.19 4.20 3.97
C LEU A 200 -1.83 4.34 5.46
N SER A 201 -0.55 4.39 5.75
CA SER A 201 -0.06 4.54 7.12
C SER A 201 1.19 5.40 7.17
N THR A 202 1.36 6.11 8.28
CA THR A 202 2.60 6.80 8.60
C THR A 202 3.55 5.81 9.24
N GLN A 203 4.64 5.50 8.56
CA GLN A 203 5.61 4.51 8.97
C GLN A 203 7.04 5.06 8.80
N TRP A 204 8.00 4.47 9.47
CA TRP A 204 9.41 4.74 9.27
C TRP A 204 9.94 3.92 8.10
N PHE A 205 10.67 4.60 7.21
CA PHE A 205 11.29 3.99 6.04
C PHE A 205 12.78 4.27 6.00
N LEU A 206 13.56 3.22 5.68
CA LEU A 206 14.96 3.35 5.32
C LEU A 206 15.04 3.54 3.81
N SER A 207 15.71 4.61 3.37
CA SER A 207 16.00 4.81 1.94
C SER A 207 17.08 3.83 1.50
N MET A 208 16.76 2.95 0.56
CA MET A 208 17.59 1.82 0.16
C MET A 208 18.44 2.07 -1.08
N GLN A 209 18.10 3.07 -1.89
CA GLN A 209 18.74 3.25 -3.21
C GLN A 209 20.26 3.39 -3.12
N HIS A 210 20.77 4.24 -2.23
CA HIS A 210 22.21 4.47 -2.13
C HIS A 210 22.98 3.23 -1.66
N PHE A 211 22.38 2.37 -0.81
CA PHE A 211 22.98 1.09 -0.43
C PHE A 211 23.06 0.13 -1.62
N ALA A 212 22.03 0.11 -2.46
CA ALA A 212 22.03 -0.70 -3.67
C ALA A 212 23.08 -0.21 -4.68
N ASP A 213 23.22 1.11 -4.84
CA ASP A 213 24.22 1.73 -5.73
C ASP A 213 25.66 1.39 -5.31
N GLU A 214 25.92 1.22 -4.01
CA GLU A 214 27.21 0.80 -3.48
C GLU A 214 27.42 -0.73 -3.51
N ALA A 215 26.37 -1.52 -3.26
CA ALA A 215 26.47 -2.97 -3.14
C ALA A 215 26.46 -3.70 -4.49
N LEU A 216 25.85 -3.12 -5.52
CA LEU A 216 25.71 -3.78 -6.83
C LEU A 216 27.02 -3.88 -7.60
N PRO A 217 27.85 -2.81 -7.75
CA PRO A 217 29.05 -2.84 -8.58
C PRO A 217 30.04 -3.94 -8.19
N PRO A 218 30.45 -4.14 -6.92
CA PRO A 218 31.42 -5.15 -6.55
C PRO A 218 31.03 -6.58 -6.98
N VAL A 219 29.72 -6.87 -7.01
CA VAL A 219 29.23 -8.18 -7.47
C VAL A 219 29.20 -8.22 -8.99
N MET A 220 28.86 -7.12 -9.66
CA MET A 220 28.84 -7.07 -11.13
C MET A 220 30.21 -7.17 -11.73
N ASP A 221 31.25 -6.62 -11.09
CA ASP A 221 32.65 -6.58 -11.50
C ASP A 221 33.45 -7.82 -11.02
N ASP A 222 32.75 -8.80 -10.40
CA ASP A 222 33.34 -10.03 -9.87
C ASP A 222 34.40 -9.83 -8.74
N GLU A 223 34.38 -8.68 -8.09
CA GLU A 223 35.14 -8.48 -6.82
C GLU A 223 34.55 -9.35 -5.70
N ILE A 224 33.21 -9.53 -5.71
CA ILE A 224 32.48 -10.48 -4.87
C ILE A 224 31.81 -11.49 -5.80
N MET A 225 32.24 -12.76 -5.71
CA MET A 225 31.73 -13.84 -6.56
C MET A 225 30.65 -14.66 -5.88
N PHE A 226 29.58 -14.94 -6.59
CA PHE A 226 28.52 -15.86 -6.16
C PHE A 226 28.73 -17.28 -6.70
N TYR A 227 28.56 -18.27 -5.83
CA TYR A 227 28.56 -19.69 -6.15
C TYR A 227 27.21 -20.33 -5.80
N PRO A 228 26.44 -20.86 -6.76
CA PRO A 228 26.62 -20.81 -8.22
C PRO A 228 26.40 -19.39 -8.79
N SER A 229 27.12 -19.09 -9.87
CA SER A 229 27.11 -17.75 -10.51
C SER A 229 25.74 -17.27 -10.99
N LYS A 230 24.77 -18.19 -11.21
CA LYS A 230 23.40 -17.84 -11.59
C LYS A 230 22.73 -16.85 -10.61
N TYR A 231 23.08 -16.88 -9.33
CA TYR A 231 22.53 -15.98 -8.33
C TYR A 231 22.97 -14.52 -8.49
N LYS A 232 24.02 -14.25 -9.24
CA LYS A 232 24.43 -12.89 -9.64
C LYS A 232 23.30 -12.16 -10.38
N ASN A 233 22.54 -12.87 -11.26
CA ASN A 233 21.41 -12.26 -11.96
C ASN A 233 20.23 -11.96 -11.03
N THR A 234 19.94 -12.84 -10.07
CA THR A 234 18.89 -12.61 -9.06
C THR A 234 19.24 -11.41 -8.18
N TYR A 235 20.50 -11.35 -7.74
CA TYR A 235 21.01 -10.23 -6.95
C TYR A 235 20.90 -8.91 -7.70
N ARG A 236 21.35 -8.88 -8.97
CA ARG A 236 21.22 -7.70 -9.84
C ARG A 236 19.78 -7.24 -9.94
N HIS A 237 18.87 -8.16 -10.32
CA HIS A 237 17.47 -7.82 -10.51
C HIS A 237 16.85 -7.24 -9.25
N TRP A 238 17.19 -7.78 -8.09
CA TRP A 238 16.69 -7.30 -6.81
C TRP A 238 17.19 -5.89 -6.49
N LEU A 239 18.49 -5.63 -6.61
CA LEU A 239 19.07 -4.32 -6.29
C LEU A 239 18.70 -3.23 -7.31
N GLU A 240 18.57 -3.57 -8.59
CA GLU A 240 18.11 -2.63 -9.61
C GLU A 240 16.65 -2.18 -9.40
N ASN A 241 15.85 -2.98 -8.69
CA ASN A 241 14.44 -2.72 -8.40
C ASN A 241 14.17 -2.50 -6.90
N ILE A 242 15.21 -2.14 -6.13
CA ILE A 242 15.08 -1.97 -4.69
C ILE A 242 14.08 -0.89 -4.34
N LYS A 243 13.28 -1.14 -3.30
CA LYS A 243 12.33 -0.16 -2.74
C LYS A 243 12.78 0.29 -1.36
N ASP A 244 12.30 1.44 -0.91
CA ASP A 244 12.49 1.87 0.46
C ASP A 244 11.89 0.84 1.42
N TRP A 245 12.65 0.46 2.44
CA TRP A 245 12.28 -0.55 3.41
C TRP A 245 11.45 0.04 4.55
N CYS A 246 10.22 -0.44 4.74
CA CYS A 246 9.40 -0.12 5.91
C CYS A 246 9.97 -0.83 7.14
N ILE A 247 10.53 -0.06 8.07
CA ILE A 247 11.25 -0.58 9.23
C ILE A 247 10.48 -0.50 10.56
N SER A 248 9.31 0.10 10.58
CA SER A 248 8.48 0.17 11.79
C SER A 248 7.46 -0.98 11.84
N ARG A 249 7.24 -1.50 13.05
CA ARG A 249 6.28 -2.56 13.36
C ARG A 249 5.51 -2.20 14.61
N GLN A 250 4.21 -2.44 14.58
CA GLN A 250 3.27 -2.27 15.70
C GLN A 250 3.24 -3.56 16.53
N LEU A 251 4.39 -3.92 17.12
CA LEU A 251 4.56 -5.15 17.90
C LEU A 251 4.84 -4.82 19.36
N TRP A 252 4.39 -5.70 20.24
CA TRP A 252 4.63 -5.54 21.68
C TRP A 252 6.10 -5.76 22.07
N TRP A 253 6.85 -6.58 21.32
CA TRP A 253 8.25 -6.91 21.59
C TRP A 253 9.15 -6.51 20.41
N GLY A 254 10.25 -5.82 20.73
CA GLY A 254 11.25 -5.41 19.75
C GLY A 254 12.08 -4.24 20.25
N HIS A 255 13.00 -3.75 19.40
CA HIS A 255 13.76 -2.53 19.66
C HIS A 255 12.86 -1.32 19.42
N ARG A 256 12.43 -0.66 20.49
CA ARG A 256 11.57 0.52 20.39
C ARG A 256 12.24 1.63 19.58
N ILE A 257 11.50 2.25 18.68
CA ILE A 257 12.03 3.32 17.82
C ILE A 257 12.44 4.51 18.68
N PRO A 258 13.71 5.01 18.56
CA PRO A 258 14.23 6.09 19.40
C PRO A 258 13.83 7.47 18.85
N ALA A 259 12.57 7.63 18.46
CA ALA A 259 11.96 8.87 17.97
C ALA A 259 11.01 9.43 19.01
N TYR A 260 11.06 10.75 19.22
CA TYR A 260 10.27 11.45 20.22
C TYR A 260 9.50 12.57 19.54
N TYR A 261 8.18 12.50 19.63
CA TYR A 261 7.26 13.49 19.06
C TYR A 261 7.00 14.61 20.08
N PHE A 262 6.86 15.82 19.57
CA PHE A 262 6.56 17.01 20.39
C PHE A 262 5.85 18.08 19.55
N THR A 263 5.40 19.14 20.21
CA THR A 263 4.78 20.30 19.55
C THR A 263 5.76 21.48 19.55
N THR A 264 6.04 22.04 18.37
CA THR A 264 6.91 23.22 18.21
C THR A 264 6.26 24.48 18.82
N ALA A 265 7.02 25.56 18.93
CA ALA A 265 6.50 26.85 19.42
C ALA A 265 5.37 27.41 18.51
N GLU A 266 5.35 27.04 17.23
CA GLU A 266 4.31 27.41 16.26
C GLU A 266 3.08 26.47 16.29
N GLY A 267 3.04 25.51 17.23
CA GLY A 267 1.93 24.56 17.38
C GLY A 267 1.93 23.41 16.37
N LYS A 268 3.03 23.16 15.66
CA LYS A 268 3.17 22.04 14.71
C LYS A 268 3.75 20.81 15.40
N LYS A 269 3.28 19.63 15.04
CA LYS A 269 3.91 18.36 15.43
C LYS A 269 5.25 18.21 14.72
N ASP A 270 6.28 17.81 15.47
CA ASP A 270 7.62 17.56 14.97
C ASP A 270 8.22 16.35 15.70
N VAL A 271 9.36 15.86 15.25
CA VAL A 271 10.03 14.68 15.79
C VAL A 271 11.53 14.91 15.92
N VAL A 272 12.13 14.35 16.96
CA VAL A 272 13.58 14.21 17.12
C VAL A 272 13.93 12.75 17.35
N VAL A 273 15.12 12.34 16.89
CA VAL A 273 15.66 11.01 17.12
C VAL A 273 16.87 11.13 18.06
N ALA A 274 16.86 10.38 19.15
CA ALA A 274 17.91 10.42 20.15
C ALA A 274 17.98 9.09 20.93
N GLU A 275 19.15 8.78 21.49
CA GLU A 275 19.35 7.56 22.27
C GLU A 275 18.58 7.57 23.60
N THR A 276 18.44 8.75 24.21
CA THR A 276 17.73 8.90 25.49
C THR A 276 16.68 10.02 25.44
N ALA A 277 15.72 9.98 26.36
CA ALA A 277 14.69 11.00 26.48
C ALA A 277 15.28 12.38 26.85
N GLU A 278 16.40 12.39 27.61
CA GLU A 278 17.10 13.62 28.01
C GLU A 278 17.71 14.31 26.79
N GLN A 279 18.41 13.55 25.95
CA GLN A 279 18.97 14.04 24.69
C GLN A 279 17.86 14.51 23.74
N ALA A 280 16.75 13.75 23.64
CA ALA A 280 15.59 14.14 22.85
C ALA A 280 15.03 15.48 23.32
N LEU A 281 14.94 15.70 24.64
CA LEU A 281 14.45 16.96 25.21
C LEU A 281 15.37 18.13 24.87
N GLU A 282 16.68 17.94 24.94
CA GLU A 282 17.67 18.96 24.57
C GLU A 282 17.52 19.36 23.10
N GLU A 283 17.38 18.40 22.20
CA GLU A 283 17.19 18.66 20.78
C GLU A 283 15.83 19.32 20.48
N ALA A 284 14.76 18.85 21.11
CA ALA A 284 13.41 19.42 20.94
C ALA A 284 13.33 20.87 21.45
N ARG A 285 14.06 21.20 22.55
CA ARG A 285 14.13 22.56 23.09
C ARG A 285 14.77 23.58 22.16
N LYS A 286 15.56 23.16 21.19
CA LYS A 286 16.05 24.05 20.11
C LYS A 286 14.92 24.59 19.24
N LYS A 287 13.80 23.85 19.16
CA LYS A 287 12.59 24.22 18.39
C LYS A 287 11.46 24.78 19.27
N ASN A 288 11.46 24.47 20.57
CA ASN A 288 10.53 25.02 21.56
C ASN A 288 11.16 24.99 22.95
N ALA A 289 11.71 26.10 23.38
CA ALA A 289 12.43 26.22 24.66
C ALA A 289 11.59 25.92 25.93
N ASN A 290 10.27 25.91 25.81
CA ASN A 290 9.36 25.72 26.94
C ASN A 290 9.03 24.25 27.21
N LEU A 291 9.55 23.30 26.42
CA LEU A 291 9.25 21.88 26.58
C LEU A 291 9.82 21.31 27.90
N SER A 292 9.03 20.47 28.51
CA SER A 292 9.41 19.59 29.63
C SER A 292 9.48 18.13 29.17
N ALA A 293 9.98 17.25 30.00
CA ALA A 293 10.04 15.82 29.68
C ALA A 293 8.66 15.19 29.42
N GLY A 294 7.60 15.74 30.04
CA GLY A 294 6.23 15.26 29.86
C GLY A 294 5.58 15.69 28.53
N ASP A 295 6.22 16.60 27.79
CA ASP A 295 5.74 17.06 26.48
C ASP A 295 6.30 16.23 25.30
N LEU A 296 7.19 15.27 25.58
CA LEU A 296 7.75 14.34 24.62
C LEU A 296 7.05 13.00 24.70
N GLU A 297 6.61 12.50 23.55
CA GLU A 297 6.04 11.16 23.40
C GLU A 297 6.97 10.29 22.54
N GLN A 298 7.57 9.26 23.13
CA GLN A 298 8.38 8.32 22.36
C GLN A 298 7.49 7.46 21.49
N ASP A 299 7.91 7.23 20.25
CA ASP A 299 7.25 6.32 19.31
C ASP A 299 6.95 4.98 19.99
N SER A 300 5.72 4.48 19.84
CA SER A 300 5.28 3.22 20.44
C SER A 300 5.73 2.00 19.64
N ASP A 301 6.10 2.20 18.38
CA ASP A 301 6.48 1.14 17.46
C ASP A 301 7.89 0.62 17.75
N CYS A 302 8.17 -0.58 17.25
CA CYS A 302 9.50 -1.16 17.28
C CYS A 302 10.07 -1.29 15.87
N LEU A 303 11.39 -1.41 15.81
CA LEU A 303 12.10 -1.68 14.56
C LEU A 303 11.87 -3.12 14.11
N ASP A 304 11.84 -3.32 12.79
CA ASP A 304 11.91 -4.63 12.16
C ASP A 304 13.10 -5.42 12.72
N THR A 305 12.90 -6.70 12.97
CA THR A 305 13.94 -7.59 13.52
C THR A 305 15.19 -7.61 12.63
N TRP A 306 15.00 -7.59 11.30
CA TRP A 306 16.11 -7.57 10.35
C TRP A 306 16.91 -6.27 10.38
N PHE A 307 16.32 -5.17 10.84
CA PHE A 307 17.00 -3.87 10.93
C PHE A 307 18.22 -3.91 11.87
N SER A 308 18.20 -4.71 12.92
CA SER A 308 19.30 -4.84 13.87
C SER A 308 20.06 -6.17 13.73
N SER A 309 19.45 -7.24 13.20
CA SER A 309 20.07 -8.57 13.16
C SER A 309 21.32 -8.64 12.29
N TRP A 310 21.38 -7.88 11.20
CA TRP A 310 22.56 -7.82 10.33
C TRP A 310 23.77 -7.13 11.00
N LEU A 311 23.54 -6.39 12.08
CA LEU A 311 24.63 -5.78 12.88
C LEU A 311 25.36 -6.78 13.76
N TRP A 312 24.86 -8.02 13.89
CA TRP A 312 25.41 -9.03 14.78
C TRP A 312 26.92 -9.23 14.65
N PRO A 313 27.51 -9.43 13.45
CA PRO A 313 28.95 -9.66 13.32
C PRO A 313 29.81 -8.50 13.81
N ILE A 314 29.26 -7.27 13.76
CA ILE A 314 29.96 -6.03 14.15
C ILE A 314 29.75 -5.75 15.65
N SER A 315 28.52 -5.92 16.14
CA SER A 315 28.16 -5.58 17.52
C SER A 315 28.80 -6.48 18.55
N LEU A 316 29.03 -7.77 18.23
CA LEU A 316 29.70 -8.73 19.12
C LEU A 316 31.10 -8.27 19.55
N PHE A 317 31.80 -7.56 18.71
CA PHE A 317 33.16 -7.10 18.93
C PHE A 317 33.25 -5.61 19.24
N ASN A 318 32.15 -5.02 19.70
CA ASN A 318 32.03 -3.56 19.92
C ASN A 318 32.37 -2.70 18.69
N GLY A 319 32.25 -3.26 17.49
CA GLY A 319 32.70 -2.62 16.26
C GLY A 319 31.86 -1.42 15.83
N ILE A 320 30.65 -1.25 16.39
CA ILE A 320 29.82 -0.05 16.14
C ILE A 320 30.44 1.18 16.81
N LEU A 321 30.98 1.04 18.03
CA LEU A 321 31.55 2.15 18.80
C LEU A 321 33.06 2.29 18.57
N ASP A 322 33.75 1.18 18.33
CA ASP A 322 35.18 1.13 18.09
C ASP A 322 35.53 0.16 16.95
N PRO A 323 35.34 0.59 15.69
CA PRO A 323 35.55 -0.27 14.51
C PRO A 323 37.01 -0.71 14.31
N ASP A 324 37.94 -0.02 14.92
CA ASP A 324 39.38 -0.27 14.76
C ASP A 324 40.00 -1.17 15.84
N ASN A 325 39.21 -1.67 16.78
CA ASN A 325 39.70 -2.52 17.84
C ASN A 325 40.29 -3.86 17.33
N ALA A 326 41.10 -4.49 18.15
CA ALA A 326 41.87 -5.69 17.78
C ALA A 326 40.95 -6.89 17.46
N GLU A 327 39.83 -7.04 18.18
CA GLU A 327 38.87 -8.15 17.96
C GLU A 327 38.17 -7.98 16.64
N MET A 328 37.72 -6.77 16.30
CA MET A 328 37.14 -6.48 14.98
C MET A 328 38.13 -6.81 13.86
N LYS A 329 39.37 -6.36 13.95
CA LYS A 329 40.39 -6.63 12.93
C LYS A 329 40.74 -8.11 12.78
N TYR A 330 40.55 -8.89 13.83
CA TYR A 330 40.87 -10.33 13.83
C TYR A 330 39.70 -11.17 13.33
N TYR A 331 38.45 -10.84 13.74
CA TYR A 331 37.29 -11.70 13.48
C TYR A 331 36.41 -11.23 12.34
N TYR A 332 36.48 -9.98 11.94
CA TYR A 332 35.67 -9.44 10.85
C TYR A 332 36.52 -9.16 9.58
N PRO A 333 36.06 -9.57 8.40
CA PRO A 333 34.83 -10.33 8.14
C PRO A 333 34.87 -11.74 8.68
N THR A 334 33.75 -12.24 9.20
CA THR A 334 33.63 -13.54 9.87
C THR A 334 33.50 -14.73 8.91
N SER A 335 33.32 -14.43 7.65
CA SER A 335 33.14 -15.42 6.57
C SER A 335 33.66 -14.85 5.26
N ASP A 336 33.94 -15.75 4.32
CA ASP A 336 34.30 -15.39 2.93
C ASP A 336 33.12 -14.80 2.16
#